data_20a83d6cf3bbd232bea36b3072dabf92
#
_entry.id   20a83d6cf3bbd232bea36b3072dabf92
#
_cell.length_a   1.000
_cell.length_b   1.000
_cell.length_c   1.000
_cell.angle_alpha   90.00
_cell.angle_beta   90.00
_cell.angle_gamma   90.00
#
_symmetry.space_group_name_H-M   'P 1'
#
loop_
_entity.id
_entity.type
_entity.pdbx_description
1 polymer ?
#
loop_
_entity_poly.entity_id
_entity_poly.type
_entity_poly.pdbx_seq_one_letter_code
_entity_poly.pdbx_strand_id
1 'polypeptide(L)'
;MKNALYMTDSYLKEFTAKVESVKDGKYVILDKTAFYPQGGGQPTDTGAITCNGEEYPVVFAGKFEGKISHEVSKPGLKASDYVHCRIDWERRYRLMRMHTAAHIINAILYKEAGALCTGNQLGLDKSRIDFSLDILDKEKMQQYIGMANEWVQKAVDLKIYTLPREEALKIPGIVKLASVMPPEASELRIVEIPGIDMQADGGTQVRNTSEIGKITLISVENKGKNNRRMYYTLD
;
A
#
# COMPACT_ATOMS: atom_id res chain seq x y z
N MET A 1 4.00 -13.76 -6.50
CA MET A 1 3.17 -13.41 -7.68
C MET A 1 4.07 -12.81 -8.74
N LYS A 2 4.61 -13.62 -9.65
CA LYS A 2 5.58 -13.16 -10.69
C LYS A 2 5.01 -12.11 -11.65
N ASN A 3 3.69 -11.99 -11.76
CA ASN A 3 3.01 -11.15 -12.74
C ASN A 3 2.47 -9.83 -12.16
N ALA A 4 2.74 -9.54 -10.89
CA ALA A 4 2.35 -8.29 -10.22
C ALA A 4 3.49 -7.27 -10.30
N LEU A 5 3.52 -6.49 -11.39
CA LEU A 5 4.62 -5.56 -11.71
C LEU A 5 4.82 -4.48 -10.63
N TYR A 6 3.73 -4.03 -9.97
CA TYR A 6 3.81 -3.06 -8.88
C TYR A 6 4.63 -3.54 -7.67
N MET A 7 4.79 -4.86 -7.50
CA MET A 7 5.63 -5.44 -6.44
C MET A 7 7.12 -5.16 -6.66
N THR A 8 7.53 -5.03 -7.93
CA THR A 8 8.90 -4.75 -8.33
C THR A 8 9.14 -3.26 -8.55
N ASP A 9 8.21 -2.58 -9.21
CA ASP A 9 8.28 -1.14 -9.46
C ASP A 9 6.94 -0.45 -9.20
N SER A 10 6.84 0.27 -8.08
CA SER A 10 5.67 1.06 -7.72
C SER A 10 5.48 2.28 -8.64
N TYR A 11 6.53 2.70 -9.39
CA TYR A 11 6.53 3.87 -10.27
C TYR A 11 6.14 3.56 -11.71
N LEU A 12 5.89 2.31 -12.03
CA LEU A 12 5.45 1.92 -13.36
C LEU A 12 4.06 2.48 -13.65
N LYS A 13 4.00 3.49 -14.52
CA LYS A 13 2.77 4.21 -14.88
C LYS A 13 2.02 3.57 -16.03
N GLU A 14 2.76 2.95 -16.95
CA GLU A 14 2.23 2.37 -18.18
C GLU A 14 2.91 1.02 -18.44
N PHE A 15 2.17 0.08 -19.02
CA PHE A 15 2.67 -1.23 -19.41
C PHE A 15 1.80 -1.84 -20.49
N THR A 16 2.34 -2.85 -21.18
CA THR A 16 1.57 -3.67 -22.13
C THR A 16 1.31 -5.03 -21.51
N ALA A 17 0.15 -5.60 -21.82
CA ALA A 17 -0.24 -6.91 -21.35
C ALA A 17 -1.09 -7.64 -22.40
N LYS A 18 -1.31 -8.94 -22.19
CA LYS A 18 -2.27 -9.73 -22.92
C LYS A 18 -3.46 -10.07 -22.00
N VAL A 19 -4.66 -9.94 -22.54
CA VAL A 19 -5.87 -10.37 -21.83
C VAL A 19 -5.90 -11.90 -21.77
N GLU A 20 -5.88 -12.47 -20.57
CA GLU A 20 -6.02 -13.91 -20.38
C GLU A 20 -7.49 -14.35 -20.45
N SER A 21 -8.38 -13.59 -19.79
CA SER A 21 -9.81 -13.88 -19.78
C SER A 21 -10.64 -12.63 -19.49
N VAL A 22 -11.91 -12.69 -19.91
CA VAL A 22 -12.92 -11.68 -19.59
C VAL A 22 -14.16 -12.41 -19.10
N LYS A 23 -14.68 -12.05 -17.93
CA LYS A 23 -15.92 -12.55 -17.37
C LYS A 23 -16.96 -11.45 -17.33
N ASP A 24 -18.21 -11.79 -17.71
CA ASP A 24 -19.37 -10.89 -17.72
C ASP A 24 -19.15 -9.57 -18.52
N GLY A 25 -18.23 -9.59 -19.49
CA GLY A 25 -17.83 -8.44 -20.28
C GLY A 25 -17.08 -7.34 -19.52
N LYS A 26 -16.86 -7.47 -18.22
CA LYS A 26 -16.32 -6.43 -17.33
C LYS A 26 -15.09 -6.83 -16.54
N TYR A 27 -14.97 -8.10 -16.15
CA TYR A 27 -13.89 -8.54 -15.27
C TYR A 27 -12.76 -9.12 -16.10
N VAL A 28 -11.68 -8.34 -16.22
CA VAL A 28 -10.54 -8.63 -17.10
C VAL A 28 -9.36 -9.14 -16.28
N ILE A 29 -8.84 -10.30 -16.66
CA ILE A 29 -7.58 -10.83 -16.13
C ILE A 29 -6.50 -10.64 -17.19
N LEU A 30 -5.39 -10.04 -16.78
CA LEU A 30 -4.22 -9.81 -17.60
C LEU A 30 -3.10 -10.81 -17.23
N ASP A 31 -2.24 -11.15 -18.19
CA ASP A 31 -1.05 -11.99 -17.98
C ASP A 31 -0.06 -11.37 -16.98
N LYS A 32 -0.01 -10.04 -16.92
CA LYS A 32 0.75 -9.25 -15.94
C LYS A 32 0.07 -7.91 -15.71
N THR A 33 0.29 -7.31 -14.53
CA THR A 33 -0.36 -6.03 -14.19
C THR A 33 0.46 -5.17 -13.24
N ALA A 34 0.45 -3.85 -13.49
CA ALA A 34 0.92 -2.85 -12.55
C ALA A 34 -0.20 -2.23 -11.70
N PHE A 35 -1.48 -2.55 -11.96
CA PHE A 35 -2.59 -2.12 -11.09
C PHE A 35 -2.48 -2.80 -9.73
N TYR A 36 -2.41 -1.98 -8.68
CA TYR A 36 -2.47 -2.47 -7.31
C TYR A 36 -3.91 -2.90 -6.97
N PRO A 37 -4.14 -4.16 -6.61
CA PRO A 37 -5.44 -4.62 -6.15
C PRO A 37 -5.69 -4.16 -4.72
N GLN A 38 -6.92 -3.84 -4.39
CA GLN A 38 -7.27 -3.49 -3.01
C GLN A 38 -6.78 -4.54 -2.02
N GLY A 39 -6.08 -4.09 -0.97
CA GLY A 39 -5.56 -4.98 0.07
C GLY A 39 -4.69 -4.27 1.09
N GLY A 40 -4.49 -4.88 2.27
CA GLY A 40 -3.60 -4.33 3.32
C GLY A 40 -3.97 -2.92 3.80
N GLY A 41 -5.23 -2.50 3.66
CA GLY A 41 -5.66 -1.14 3.99
C GLY A 41 -5.43 -0.12 2.86
N GLN A 42 -4.72 -0.47 1.79
CA GLN A 42 -4.54 0.40 0.64
C GLN A 42 -5.67 0.16 -0.37
N PRO A 43 -6.36 1.24 -0.86
CA PRO A 43 -7.35 1.15 -1.92
C PRO A 43 -6.75 0.69 -3.25
N THR A 44 -7.61 0.18 -4.11
CA THR A 44 -7.26 -0.19 -5.49
C THR A 44 -6.76 1.00 -6.29
N ASP A 45 -5.89 0.73 -7.25
CA ASP A 45 -5.65 1.68 -8.33
C ASP A 45 -6.84 1.78 -9.27
N THR A 46 -6.91 2.91 -9.95
CA THR A 46 -7.73 3.16 -11.12
C THR A 46 -6.84 3.51 -12.32
N GLY A 47 -7.42 3.62 -13.50
CA GLY A 47 -6.69 3.96 -14.71
C GLY A 47 -7.45 3.52 -15.97
N ALA A 48 -6.73 3.08 -16.99
CA ALA A 48 -7.34 2.67 -18.25
C ALA A 48 -6.59 1.51 -18.91
N ILE A 49 -7.35 0.70 -19.64
CA ILE A 49 -6.86 -0.31 -20.58
C ILE A 49 -7.26 0.16 -21.97
N THR A 50 -6.30 0.25 -22.90
CA THR A 50 -6.54 0.64 -24.30
C THR A 50 -6.32 -0.55 -25.21
N CYS A 51 -7.28 -0.82 -26.08
CA CYS A 51 -7.22 -1.86 -27.10
C CYS A 51 -7.69 -1.28 -28.46
N ASN A 52 -6.88 -1.41 -29.51
CA ASN A 52 -7.21 -0.93 -30.85
C ASN A 52 -7.72 0.53 -30.90
N GLY A 53 -7.14 1.41 -30.07
CA GLY A 53 -7.52 2.82 -29.99
C GLY A 53 -8.74 3.11 -29.12
N GLU A 54 -9.41 2.10 -28.60
CA GLU A 54 -10.53 2.26 -27.66
C GLU A 54 -10.07 2.14 -26.21
N GLU A 55 -10.50 3.08 -25.35
CA GLU A 55 -10.16 3.12 -23.93
C GLU A 55 -11.27 2.50 -23.07
N TYR A 56 -10.86 1.64 -22.13
CA TYR A 56 -11.71 0.97 -21.14
C TYR A 56 -11.26 1.40 -19.75
N PRO A 57 -11.95 2.34 -19.08
CA PRO A 57 -11.60 2.79 -17.73
C PRO A 57 -11.62 1.63 -16.73
N VAL A 58 -10.55 1.45 -15.99
CA VAL A 58 -10.44 0.52 -14.87
C VAL A 58 -10.90 1.23 -13.61
N VAL A 59 -12.02 0.78 -13.04
CA VAL A 59 -12.65 1.37 -11.85
C VAL A 59 -12.30 0.64 -10.56
N PHE A 60 -11.89 -0.63 -10.67
CA PHE A 60 -11.49 -1.44 -9.53
C PHE A 60 -10.52 -2.55 -9.97
N ALA A 61 -9.56 -2.87 -9.11
CA ALA A 61 -8.75 -4.08 -9.20
C ALA A 61 -8.78 -4.82 -7.86
N GLY A 62 -9.00 -6.14 -7.91
CA GLY A 62 -9.10 -6.99 -6.73
C GLY A 62 -8.46 -8.35 -6.96
N LYS A 63 -8.15 -9.06 -5.86
CA LYS A 63 -7.62 -10.43 -5.91
C LYS A 63 -8.76 -11.43 -5.79
N PHE A 64 -8.89 -12.31 -6.77
CA PHE A 64 -9.87 -13.39 -6.81
C PHE A 64 -9.17 -14.68 -7.24
N GLU A 65 -9.28 -15.73 -6.46
CA GLU A 65 -8.67 -17.05 -6.75
C GLU A 65 -7.18 -16.97 -7.15
N GLY A 66 -6.43 -16.12 -6.45
CA GLY A 66 -4.99 -15.95 -6.69
C GLY A 66 -4.63 -15.08 -7.92
N LYS A 67 -5.61 -14.60 -8.69
CA LYS A 67 -5.42 -13.70 -9.82
C LYS A 67 -5.88 -12.28 -9.50
N ILE A 68 -5.34 -11.29 -10.23
CA ILE A 68 -5.80 -9.90 -10.15
C ILE A 68 -6.80 -9.68 -11.28
N SER A 69 -8.04 -9.37 -10.92
CA SER A 69 -9.12 -9.03 -11.83
C SER A 69 -9.33 -7.51 -11.86
N HIS A 70 -9.48 -6.97 -13.06
CA HIS A 70 -9.70 -5.55 -13.32
C HIS A 70 -11.15 -5.36 -13.76
N GLU A 71 -11.92 -4.58 -13.00
CA GLU A 71 -13.27 -4.20 -13.41
C GLU A 71 -13.18 -2.98 -14.31
N VAL A 72 -13.65 -3.15 -15.56
CA VAL A 72 -13.75 -2.06 -16.54
C VAL A 72 -15.18 -1.52 -16.62
N SER A 73 -15.31 -0.22 -16.89
CA SER A 73 -16.61 0.47 -16.88
C SER A 73 -17.52 0.11 -18.06
N LYS A 74 -16.99 -0.48 -19.13
CA LYS A 74 -17.73 -0.91 -20.32
C LYS A 74 -17.20 -2.20 -20.90
N PRO A 75 -18.03 -3.02 -21.56
CA PRO A 75 -17.59 -4.23 -22.24
C PRO A 75 -16.87 -3.93 -23.55
N GLY A 76 -16.17 -4.94 -24.10
CA GLY A 76 -15.54 -4.87 -25.43
C GLY A 76 -14.24 -5.67 -25.54
N LEU A 77 -13.48 -5.77 -24.45
CA LEU A 77 -12.24 -6.56 -24.40
C LEU A 77 -12.53 -8.06 -24.54
N LYS A 78 -11.61 -8.79 -25.15
CA LYS A 78 -11.70 -10.25 -25.38
C LYS A 78 -10.41 -10.93 -24.97
N ALA A 79 -10.50 -12.21 -24.64
CA ALA A 79 -9.33 -13.04 -24.42
C ALA A 79 -8.39 -13.01 -25.65
N SER A 80 -7.09 -12.96 -25.38
CA SER A 80 -6.01 -12.81 -26.35
C SER A 80 -5.80 -11.41 -26.93
N ASP A 81 -6.58 -10.41 -26.59
CA ASP A 81 -6.29 -9.02 -26.94
C ASP A 81 -4.94 -8.57 -26.36
N TYR A 82 -4.17 -7.82 -27.16
CA TYR A 82 -3.00 -7.09 -26.69
C TYR A 82 -3.42 -5.67 -26.32
N VAL A 83 -3.09 -5.27 -25.11
CA VAL A 83 -3.58 -4.03 -24.53
C VAL A 83 -2.43 -3.18 -24.01
N HIS A 84 -2.61 -1.85 -24.07
CA HIS A 84 -1.80 -0.87 -23.36
C HIS A 84 -2.57 -0.41 -22.13
N CYS A 85 -1.90 -0.42 -20.97
CA CYS A 85 -2.48 -0.09 -19.69
C CYS A 85 -1.82 1.15 -19.11
N ARG A 86 -2.61 2.06 -18.53
CA ARG A 86 -2.15 3.30 -17.88
C ARG A 86 -2.78 3.42 -16.50
N ILE A 87 -1.91 3.60 -15.51
CA ILE A 87 -2.33 3.83 -14.11
C ILE A 87 -2.73 5.29 -13.92
N ASP A 88 -3.79 5.56 -13.16
CA ASP A 88 -4.05 6.89 -12.60
C ASP A 88 -2.92 7.23 -11.63
N TRP A 89 -1.96 8.00 -12.15
CA TRP A 89 -0.72 8.26 -11.43
C TRP A 89 -0.90 9.18 -10.22
N GLU A 90 -1.77 10.18 -10.29
CA GLU A 90 -2.03 11.10 -9.17
C GLU A 90 -2.58 10.33 -7.98
N ARG A 91 -3.55 9.46 -8.22
CA ARG A 91 -4.11 8.56 -7.22
C ARG A 91 -3.07 7.59 -6.66
N ARG A 92 -2.32 6.91 -7.53
CA ARG A 92 -1.28 5.95 -7.14
C ARG A 92 -0.23 6.64 -6.28
N TYR A 93 0.31 7.74 -6.73
CA TYR A 93 1.39 8.45 -6.03
C TYR A 93 0.94 9.00 -4.68
N ARG A 94 -0.29 9.52 -4.59
CA ARG A 94 -0.87 9.95 -3.31
C ARG A 94 -0.97 8.78 -2.33
N LEU A 95 -1.45 7.61 -2.77
CA LEU A 95 -1.54 6.42 -1.93
C LEU A 95 -0.17 5.87 -1.51
N MET A 96 0.84 5.92 -2.38
CA MET A 96 2.23 5.57 -2.04
C MET A 96 2.77 6.46 -0.91
N ARG A 97 2.59 7.78 -1.01
CA ARG A 97 2.97 8.75 0.03
C ARG A 97 2.27 8.44 1.35
N MET A 98 0.97 8.24 1.34
CA MET A 98 0.17 7.86 2.51
C MET A 98 0.64 6.54 3.12
N HIS A 99 0.99 5.55 2.29
CA HIS A 99 1.43 4.25 2.77
C HIS A 99 2.79 4.33 3.47
N THR A 100 3.75 5.00 2.84
CA THR A 100 5.07 5.18 3.46
C THR A 100 4.99 6.01 4.76
N ALA A 101 4.12 7.02 4.81
CA ALA A 101 3.84 7.76 6.04
C ALA A 101 3.30 6.84 7.15
N ALA A 102 2.39 5.91 6.81
CA ALA A 102 1.87 4.92 7.77
C ALA A 102 2.98 4.04 8.35
N HIS A 103 3.93 3.60 7.53
CA HIS A 103 5.10 2.83 7.99
C HIS A 103 5.92 3.59 9.02
N ILE A 104 6.25 4.86 8.75
CA ILE A 104 7.02 5.70 9.67
C ILE A 104 6.26 5.92 10.99
N ILE A 105 4.97 6.27 10.92
CA ILE A 105 4.12 6.48 12.10
C ILE A 105 4.04 5.19 12.94
N ASN A 106 3.78 4.05 12.30
CA ASN A 106 3.72 2.75 12.98
C ASN A 106 5.04 2.39 13.67
N ALA A 107 6.17 2.64 13.00
CA ALA A 107 7.49 2.35 13.56
C ALA A 107 7.81 3.21 14.79
N ILE A 108 7.45 4.50 14.76
CA ILE A 108 7.62 5.41 15.89
C ILE A 108 6.75 4.97 17.07
N LEU A 109 5.46 4.71 16.84
CA LEU A 109 4.54 4.27 17.90
C LEU A 109 4.96 2.92 18.51
N TYR A 110 5.46 2.01 17.68
CA TYR A 110 6.02 0.75 18.18
C TYR A 110 7.25 0.98 19.07
N LYS A 111 8.19 1.82 18.61
CA LYS A 111 9.43 2.09 19.32
C LYS A 111 9.21 2.88 20.63
N GLU A 112 8.39 3.95 20.58
CA GLU A 112 8.23 4.89 21.68
C GLU A 112 7.14 4.47 22.70
N ALA A 113 6.17 3.66 22.27
CA ALA A 113 5.03 3.28 23.09
C ALA A 113 4.74 1.79 23.13
N GLY A 114 5.52 0.94 22.46
CA GLY A 114 5.25 -0.50 22.33
C GLY A 114 3.94 -0.82 21.60
N ALA A 115 3.36 0.15 20.89
CA ALA A 115 2.05 0.02 20.28
C ALA A 115 2.13 -0.79 18.99
N LEU A 116 1.22 -1.77 18.84
CA LEU A 116 1.05 -2.52 17.61
C LEU A 116 -0.08 -1.90 16.77
N CYS A 117 0.07 -1.90 15.46
CA CYS A 117 -1.01 -1.54 14.55
C CYS A 117 -2.08 -2.63 14.59
N THR A 118 -3.32 -2.27 14.93
CA THR A 118 -4.48 -3.16 14.98
C THR A 118 -5.37 -3.04 13.74
N GLY A 119 -5.14 -2.02 12.93
CA GLY A 119 -5.83 -1.80 11.67
C GLY A 119 -5.38 -0.52 10.99
N ASN A 120 -5.56 -0.46 9.68
CA ASN A 120 -5.29 0.73 8.91
C ASN A 120 -6.29 0.87 7.76
N GLN A 121 -6.43 2.08 7.26
CA GLN A 121 -7.12 2.38 6.01
C GLN A 121 -6.52 3.64 5.42
N LEU A 122 -5.89 3.49 4.27
CA LEU A 122 -5.36 4.61 3.52
C LEU A 122 -6.47 5.26 2.69
N GLY A 123 -6.34 6.55 2.45
CA GLY A 123 -7.25 7.33 1.61
C GLY A 123 -6.52 8.47 0.92
N LEU A 124 -7.17 9.09 -0.06
CA LEU A 124 -6.57 10.19 -0.81
C LEU A 124 -6.50 11.48 0.01
N ASP A 125 -7.57 11.77 0.77
CA ASP A 125 -7.66 12.99 1.58
C ASP A 125 -7.08 12.77 2.98
N LYS A 126 -7.45 11.65 3.61
CA LYS A 126 -7.01 11.27 4.95
C LYS A 126 -6.84 9.77 5.06
N SER A 127 -5.90 9.36 5.90
CA SER A 127 -5.69 7.97 6.29
C SER A 127 -5.95 7.78 7.78
N ARG A 128 -6.27 6.54 8.18
CA ARG A 128 -6.40 6.18 9.58
C ARG A 128 -5.51 5.00 9.95
N ILE A 129 -5.03 5.01 11.17
CA ILE A 129 -4.31 3.89 11.78
C ILE A 129 -4.87 3.65 13.18
N ASP A 130 -5.11 2.40 13.51
CA ASP A 130 -5.57 1.95 14.82
C ASP A 130 -4.41 1.29 15.57
N PHE A 131 -4.26 1.59 16.87
CA PHE A 131 -3.14 1.13 17.69
C PHE A 131 -3.60 0.50 18.99
N SER A 132 -2.83 -0.49 19.47
CA SER A 132 -2.96 -1.09 20.80
C SER A 132 -2.35 -0.17 21.85
N LEU A 133 -3.08 0.86 22.28
CA LEU A 133 -2.67 1.79 23.33
C LEU A 133 -3.72 1.91 24.42
N ASP A 134 -3.30 1.92 25.69
CA ASP A 134 -4.19 2.04 26.84
C ASP A 134 -4.68 3.47 27.05
N ILE A 135 -3.82 4.44 26.84
CA ILE A 135 -4.08 5.86 27.11
C ILE A 135 -4.11 6.65 25.82
N LEU A 136 -5.13 7.49 25.68
CA LEU A 136 -5.21 8.48 24.63
C LEU A 136 -4.59 9.80 25.10
N ASP A 137 -3.39 10.08 24.66
CA ASP A 137 -2.68 11.33 24.92
C ASP A 137 -2.45 12.07 23.59
N LYS A 138 -3.20 13.16 23.39
CA LYS A 138 -3.14 13.93 22.14
C LYS A 138 -1.81 14.67 21.96
N GLU A 139 -1.20 15.11 23.05
CA GLU A 139 0.08 15.83 23.00
C GLU A 139 1.20 14.88 22.58
N LYS A 140 1.24 13.68 23.14
CA LYS A 140 2.15 12.63 22.70
C LYS A 140 1.94 12.23 21.24
N MET A 141 0.69 12.12 20.79
CA MET A 141 0.42 11.83 19.39
C MET A 141 0.95 12.93 18.48
N GLN A 142 0.83 14.18 18.87
CA GLN A 142 1.41 15.30 18.12
C GLN A 142 2.95 15.26 18.12
N GLN A 143 3.58 14.87 19.23
CA GLN A 143 5.03 14.65 19.29
C GLN A 143 5.48 13.53 18.36
N TYR A 144 4.76 12.40 18.31
CA TYR A 144 5.06 11.28 17.40
C TYR A 144 4.95 11.69 15.92
N ILE A 145 3.97 12.54 15.58
CA ILE A 145 3.88 13.10 14.22
C ILE A 145 5.04 14.06 13.95
N GLY A 146 5.48 14.84 14.96
CA GLY A 146 6.70 15.64 14.87
C GLY A 146 7.93 14.79 14.51
N MET A 147 8.14 13.70 15.25
CA MET A 147 9.22 12.73 14.96
C MET A 147 9.09 12.11 13.57
N ALA A 148 7.85 11.80 13.12
CA ALA A 148 7.62 11.30 11.77
C ALA A 148 8.06 12.32 10.69
N ASN A 149 7.76 13.59 10.89
CA ASN A 149 8.20 14.65 9.99
C ASN A 149 9.73 14.85 9.98
N GLU A 150 10.42 14.61 11.10
CA GLU A 150 11.89 14.59 11.11
C GLU A 150 12.45 13.46 10.20
N TRP A 151 11.80 12.30 10.18
CA TRP A 151 12.18 11.21 9.27
C TRP A 151 11.90 11.54 7.82
N VAL A 152 10.83 12.27 7.52
CA VAL A 152 10.56 12.80 6.17
C VAL A 152 11.70 13.75 5.74
N GLN A 153 12.14 14.63 6.62
CA GLN A 153 13.21 15.61 6.34
C GLN A 153 14.59 14.96 6.17
N LYS A 154 14.84 13.79 6.78
CA LYS A 154 16.09 13.04 6.60
C LYS A 154 16.29 12.49 5.19
N ALA A 155 15.26 12.50 4.36
CA ALA A 155 15.31 12.08 2.95
C ALA A 155 15.98 10.69 2.76
N VAL A 156 15.49 9.69 3.50
CA VAL A 156 16.02 8.33 3.50
C VAL A 156 15.49 7.54 2.30
N ASP A 157 16.37 6.89 1.55
CA ASP A 157 15.99 5.98 0.47
C ASP A 157 15.44 4.67 1.02
N LEU A 158 14.29 4.26 0.51
CA LEU A 158 13.69 2.97 0.84
C LEU A 158 14.42 1.84 0.09
N LYS A 159 14.61 0.72 0.77
CA LYS A 159 15.07 -0.52 0.17
C LYS A 159 13.92 -1.50 0.05
N ILE A 160 13.70 -2.02 -1.15
CA ILE A 160 12.65 -3.01 -1.43
C ILE A 160 13.33 -4.23 -2.03
N TYR A 161 13.20 -5.37 -1.36
CA TYR A 161 13.82 -6.63 -1.76
C TYR A 161 12.97 -7.82 -1.32
N THR A 162 13.36 -9.01 -1.74
CA THR A 162 12.66 -10.25 -1.41
C THR A 162 13.57 -11.15 -0.59
N LEU A 163 13.03 -11.75 0.46
CA LEU A 163 13.71 -12.76 1.26
C LEU A 163 12.91 -14.07 1.26
N PRO A 164 13.58 -15.23 1.37
CA PRO A 164 12.93 -16.48 1.73
C PRO A 164 12.10 -16.28 3.01
N ARG A 165 10.86 -16.84 3.03
CA ARG A 165 9.95 -16.67 4.16
C ARG A 165 10.58 -17.03 5.50
N GLU A 166 11.32 -18.13 5.54
CA GLU A 166 11.98 -18.60 6.76
C GLU A 166 13.03 -17.61 7.29
N GLU A 167 13.71 -16.91 6.40
CA GLU A 167 14.70 -15.89 6.76
C GLU A 167 14.00 -14.60 7.22
N ALA A 168 12.98 -14.17 6.49
CA ALA A 168 12.22 -12.99 6.84
C ALA A 168 11.57 -13.10 8.23
N LEU A 169 11.01 -14.26 8.57
CA LEU A 169 10.35 -14.48 9.87
C LEU A 169 11.31 -14.52 11.06
N LYS A 170 12.62 -14.67 10.85
CA LYS A 170 13.63 -14.57 11.91
C LYS A 170 13.96 -13.12 12.28
N ILE A 171 13.57 -12.15 11.45
CA ILE A 171 13.84 -10.72 11.69
C ILE A 171 12.88 -10.21 12.77
N PRO A 172 13.38 -9.71 13.93
CA PRO A 172 12.52 -9.18 14.97
C PRO A 172 11.69 -8.02 14.48
N GLY A 173 10.38 -8.04 14.74
CA GLY A 173 9.46 -6.95 14.37
C GLY A 173 9.15 -6.85 12.87
N ILE A 174 9.46 -7.88 12.06
CA ILE A 174 9.10 -7.91 10.63
C ILE A 174 7.58 -7.85 10.41
N VAL A 175 6.81 -8.24 11.40
CA VAL A 175 5.35 -8.14 11.44
C VAL A 175 4.95 -7.30 12.64
N LYS A 176 4.52 -6.06 12.38
CA LYS A 176 4.04 -5.11 13.41
C LYS A 176 2.51 -5.02 13.46
N LEU A 177 1.82 -5.89 12.73
CA LEU A 177 0.36 -6.00 12.73
C LEU A 177 -0.06 -7.00 13.81
N ALA A 178 -0.98 -6.60 14.69
CA ALA A 178 -1.38 -7.38 15.86
C ALA A 178 -2.04 -8.74 15.53
N SER A 179 -2.58 -8.91 14.33
CA SER A 179 -3.42 -10.08 13.99
C SER A 179 -3.22 -10.62 12.57
N VAL A 180 -2.22 -10.15 11.84
CA VAL A 180 -2.03 -10.54 10.43
C VAL A 180 -0.72 -11.29 10.27
N MET A 181 -0.82 -12.57 9.96
CA MET A 181 0.34 -13.35 9.52
C MET A 181 0.70 -12.99 8.08
N PRO A 182 1.99 -12.94 7.72
CA PRO A 182 2.41 -12.79 6.33
C PRO A 182 1.81 -13.91 5.47
N PRO A 183 1.56 -13.63 4.16
CA PRO A 183 1.03 -14.63 3.23
C PRO A 183 1.83 -15.94 3.27
N GLU A 184 1.16 -17.07 3.03
CA GLU A 184 1.80 -18.37 2.85
C GLU A 184 2.54 -18.47 1.50
N ALA A 185 3.44 -17.52 1.26
CA ALA A 185 4.31 -17.50 0.09
C ALA A 185 5.71 -17.98 0.50
N SER A 186 6.42 -18.64 -0.39
CA SER A 186 7.80 -19.09 -0.16
C SER A 186 8.78 -17.94 0.04
N GLU A 187 8.43 -16.77 -0.48
CA GLU A 187 9.21 -15.53 -0.39
C GLU A 187 8.32 -14.39 0.08
N LEU A 188 8.88 -13.49 0.89
CA LEU A 188 8.22 -12.27 1.35
C LEU A 188 8.94 -11.05 0.78
N ARG A 189 8.16 -10.10 0.25
CA ARG A 189 8.67 -8.78 -0.12
C ARG A 189 8.86 -7.96 1.13
N ILE A 190 10.05 -7.42 1.29
CA ILE A 190 10.45 -6.59 2.42
C ILE A 190 10.52 -5.14 1.98
N VAL A 191 9.93 -4.26 2.76
CA VAL A 191 10.08 -2.81 2.68
C VAL A 191 10.88 -2.38 3.89
N GLU A 192 12.05 -1.81 3.65
CA GLU A 192 12.94 -1.27 4.68
C GLU A 192 13.09 0.23 4.51
N ILE A 193 12.83 0.97 5.58
CA ILE A 193 13.22 2.37 5.73
C ILE A 193 14.40 2.38 6.70
N PRO A 194 15.65 2.46 6.20
CA PRO A 194 16.84 2.28 7.00
C PRO A 194 16.87 3.14 8.26
N GLY A 195 17.10 2.51 9.39
CA GLY A 195 17.17 3.15 10.71
C GLY A 195 15.85 3.33 11.45
N ILE A 196 14.70 3.05 10.82
CA ILE A 196 13.40 3.20 11.50
C ILE A 196 12.46 2.01 11.32
N ASP A 197 12.30 1.47 10.11
CA ASP A 197 11.29 0.45 9.82
C ASP A 197 11.80 -0.66 8.91
N MET A 198 11.34 -1.88 9.14
CA MET A 198 11.49 -3.02 8.26
C MET A 198 10.27 -3.92 8.43
N GLN A 199 9.52 -4.13 7.35
CA GLN A 199 8.29 -4.95 7.39
C GLN A 199 8.11 -5.78 6.12
N ALA A 200 7.46 -6.94 6.28
CA ALA A 200 6.90 -7.67 5.15
C ALA A 200 5.65 -6.92 4.64
N ASP A 201 5.75 -6.31 3.46
CA ASP A 201 4.67 -5.51 2.89
C ASP A 201 4.56 -5.69 1.37
N GLY A 202 3.32 -5.78 0.90
CA GLY A 202 2.98 -5.93 -0.52
C GLY A 202 2.44 -4.67 -1.18
N GLY A 203 2.38 -3.56 -0.45
CA GLY A 203 1.82 -2.30 -0.94
C GLY A 203 2.79 -1.48 -1.79
N THR A 204 2.29 -0.40 -2.35
CA THR A 204 3.11 0.51 -3.14
C THR A 204 3.72 1.60 -2.27
N GLN A 205 5.02 1.89 -2.45
CA GLN A 205 5.79 2.80 -1.61
C GLN A 205 6.49 3.86 -2.46
N VAL A 206 6.79 5.02 -1.86
CA VAL A 206 7.71 5.99 -2.48
C VAL A 206 9.15 5.49 -2.40
N ARG A 207 10.06 6.07 -3.19
CA ARG A 207 11.48 5.69 -3.20
C ARG A 207 12.27 6.35 -2.08
N ASN A 208 11.86 7.56 -1.69
CA ASN A 208 12.54 8.36 -0.67
C ASN A 208 11.53 8.98 0.29
N THR A 209 11.86 9.05 1.58
CA THR A 209 10.93 9.59 2.60
C THR A 209 10.58 11.05 2.37
N SER A 210 11.43 11.86 1.72
CA SER A 210 11.14 13.27 1.39
C SER A 210 9.94 13.43 0.44
N GLU A 211 9.61 12.42 -0.35
CA GLU A 211 8.45 12.44 -1.24
C GLU A 211 7.10 12.45 -0.49
N ILE A 212 7.10 12.05 0.78
CA ILE A 212 5.87 12.00 1.60
C ILE A 212 5.25 13.40 1.73
N GLY A 213 6.07 14.43 1.87
CA GLY A 213 5.63 15.75 2.26
C GLY A 213 5.30 15.83 3.76
N LYS A 214 4.72 16.92 4.22
CA LYS A 214 4.42 17.11 5.64
C LYS A 214 3.26 16.24 6.09
N ILE A 215 3.45 15.49 7.17
CA ILE A 215 2.41 14.71 7.83
C ILE A 215 1.71 15.60 8.86
N THR A 216 0.39 15.66 8.80
CA THR A 216 -0.44 16.46 9.71
C THR A 216 -1.44 15.58 10.44
N LEU A 217 -1.45 15.65 11.78
CA LEU A 217 -2.44 15.00 12.62
C LEU A 217 -3.80 15.69 12.48
N ILE A 218 -4.83 14.95 12.09
CA ILE A 218 -6.20 15.49 12.02
C ILE A 218 -6.90 15.31 13.37
N SER A 219 -6.96 14.09 13.85
CA SER A 219 -7.65 13.75 15.10
C SER A 219 -7.16 12.44 15.67
N VAL A 220 -7.46 12.24 16.96
CA VAL A 220 -7.28 10.97 17.66
C VAL A 220 -8.57 10.60 18.37
N GLU A 221 -8.98 9.35 18.27
CA GLU A 221 -10.23 8.83 18.84
C GLU A 221 -9.98 7.61 19.71
N ASN A 222 -10.82 7.44 20.73
CA ASN A 222 -10.89 6.22 21.52
C ASN A 222 -11.82 5.22 20.81
N LYS A 223 -11.35 4.01 20.53
CA LYS A 223 -12.10 2.94 19.85
C LYS A 223 -12.37 1.72 20.76
N GLY A 224 -12.27 1.92 22.06
CA GLY A 224 -12.51 0.90 23.07
C GLY A 224 -11.28 0.59 23.93
N LYS A 225 -11.34 -0.49 24.70
CA LYS A 225 -10.24 -0.89 25.57
C LYS A 225 -8.99 -1.18 24.73
N ASN A 226 -7.87 -0.54 25.07
CA ASN A 226 -6.57 -0.73 24.45
C ASN A 226 -6.58 -0.52 22.92
N ASN A 227 -7.46 0.35 22.40
CA ASN A 227 -7.50 0.65 20.97
C ASN A 227 -7.71 2.15 20.73
N ARG A 228 -6.76 2.77 20.06
CA ARG A 228 -6.77 4.19 19.72
C ARG A 228 -6.64 4.35 18.22
N ARG A 229 -7.36 5.30 17.67
CA ARG A 229 -7.37 5.62 16.24
C ARG A 229 -6.78 6.99 16.01
N MET A 230 -5.85 7.07 15.09
CA MET A 230 -5.28 8.31 14.58
C MET A 230 -5.75 8.54 13.14
N TYR A 231 -6.15 9.76 12.82
CA TYR A 231 -6.33 10.23 11.45
C TYR A 231 -5.23 11.22 11.11
N TYR A 232 -4.65 11.08 9.93
CA TYR A 232 -3.63 11.97 9.41
C TYR A 232 -3.86 12.27 7.93
N THR A 233 -3.26 13.37 7.48
CA THR A 233 -3.20 13.75 6.06
C THR A 233 -1.79 14.17 5.70
N LEU A 234 -1.55 14.38 4.43
CA LEU A 234 -0.32 14.93 3.86
C LEU A 234 -0.63 16.21 3.13
N ASP A 235 0.31 17.13 3.18
CA ASP A 235 0.26 18.36 2.36
C ASP A 235 0.55 18.03 0.88
#